data_ab324b506ad260445d331daf8a180e85
#
_entry.id   ab324b506ad260445d331daf8a180e85
#
_cell.length_a   1.000
_cell.length_b   1.000
_cell.length_c   1.000
_cell.angle_alpha   90.00
_cell.angle_beta   90.00
_cell.angle_gamma   90.00
#
_symmetry.space_group_name_H-M   'P 1'
#
loop_
_entity.id
_entity.type
_entity.pdbx_description
1 polymer ?
#
loop_
_entity_poly.entity_id
_entity_poly.type
_entity_poly.pdbx_seq_one_letter_code
_entity_poly.pdbx_strand_id
1 'polypeptide(L)'
;MNWLYDLLPLPGTTVLVALGALALGITAGVVGSLAVLQQRSLVGDAIAHAALPGIAVAFIVSGARDSATLTIGAVIAAAVAAALILRLQRTPRLRADAAIGVVLAGAFSVGVVLLTWITGSGRGDQAGLESYLFGQASGIVESDVTLSFILMAIALIAVIVLTRILRAVTFDRTFSAAAGLPVRFAEAASAALLVIAVVVGLRMVGAILMVVMLIAPAVAARQFVTRLSPMLALSGLIGAVVGVSGALASSAAGVPTGPVIALIGTATAVLAVLLAPHRGVAWTARHRMRARSRLRRTELLLALDHAQPAAPRVPDAVAGDMGRSVRWVRRGLGSLQRAGLAVVANDAVTLTEAGRREAQRAREAVLAWSAWIEHGWRLGLPDAREPDPLNLAGSLGDEMAARLARMAREDPAHAAVR
;
A
#
# COMPACT_ATOMS: atom_id res chain seq x y z
N MET A 1 27.60 23.35 11.66
CA MET A 1 27.21 22.73 10.35
C MET A 1 28.19 23.06 9.20
N ASN A 2 29.20 23.88 9.42
CA ASN A 2 30.15 24.36 8.38
C ASN A 2 30.86 23.23 7.61
N TRP A 3 31.23 22.14 8.27
CA TRP A 3 31.92 20.98 7.66
C TRP A 3 31.10 20.26 6.56
N LEU A 4 29.76 20.38 6.60
CA LEU A 4 28.85 19.77 5.60
C LEU A 4 28.83 20.60 4.29
N TYR A 5 29.00 21.92 4.40
CA TYR A 5 29.08 22.81 3.25
C TYR A 5 30.39 22.63 2.49
N ASP A 6 31.47 22.28 3.21
CA ASP A 6 32.80 22.04 2.61
C ASP A 6 32.88 20.68 1.90
N LEU A 7 32.03 19.75 2.28
CA LEU A 7 32.04 18.37 1.71
C LEU A 7 31.17 18.21 0.43
N LEU A 8 30.17 19.07 0.25
CA LEU A 8 29.22 18.97 -0.89
C LEU A 8 29.37 20.22 -1.76
N PRO A 9 29.68 20.09 -3.07
CA PRO A 9 29.78 21.21 -4.00
C PRO A 9 28.37 21.73 -4.40
N LEU A 10 27.50 21.95 -3.39
CA LEU A 10 26.10 22.39 -3.58
C LEU A 10 25.90 23.74 -2.90
N PRO A 11 24.99 24.60 -3.43
CA PRO A 11 24.58 25.82 -2.74
C PRO A 11 24.08 25.52 -1.31
N GLY A 12 24.48 26.29 -0.32
CA GLY A 12 24.10 26.07 1.08
C GLY A 12 22.60 25.95 1.32
N THR A 13 21.80 26.69 0.58
CA THR A 13 20.33 26.61 0.59
C THR A 13 19.83 25.22 0.14
N THR A 14 20.42 24.63 -0.87
CA THR A 14 20.08 23.29 -1.35
C THR A 14 20.35 22.22 -0.30
N VAL A 15 21.47 22.36 0.42
CA VAL A 15 21.82 21.42 1.52
C VAL A 15 20.81 21.53 2.66
N LEU A 16 20.42 22.74 3.06
CA LEU A 16 19.40 22.96 4.11
C LEU A 16 18.05 22.35 3.71
N VAL A 17 17.61 22.61 2.49
CA VAL A 17 16.36 22.03 1.96
C VAL A 17 16.41 20.52 1.91
N ALA A 18 17.53 19.93 1.47
CA ALA A 18 17.69 18.48 1.40
C ALA A 18 17.69 17.82 2.81
N LEU A 19 18.36 18.45 3.79
CA LEU A 19 18.36 17.98 5.19
C LEU A 19 16.97 18.07 5.82
N GLY A 20 16.26 19.17 5.62
CA GLY A 20 14.90 19.29 6.09
C GLY A 20 13.96 18.27 5.42
N ALA A 21 14.09 18.07 4.10
CA ALA A 21 13.33 17.06 3.35
C ALA A 21 13.65 15.63 3.79
N LEU A 22 14.90 15.35 4.19
CA LEU A 22 15.30 14.09 4.82
C LEU A 22 14.52 13.86 6.12
N ALA A 23 14.58 14.85 7.05
CA ALA A 23 13.90 14.74 8.34
C ALA A 23 12.38 14.58 8.17
N LEU A 24 11.79 15.36 7.29
CA LEU A 24 10.38 15.23 6.92
C LEU A 24 10.08 13.84 6.35
N GLY A 25 10.85 13.39 5.38
CA GLY A 25 10.64 12.12 4.69
C GLY A 25 10.67 10.94 5.64
N ILE A 26 11.64 10.90 6.57
CA ILE A 26 11.74 9.87 7.61
C ILE A 26 10.51 9.93 8.53
N THR A 27 10.19 11.12 9.05
CA THR A 27 9.08 11.30 9.99
C THR A 27 7.75 10.94 9.35
N ALA A 28 7.47 11.50 8.18
CA ALA A 28 6.24 11.27 7.43
C ALA A 28 6.10 9.79 7.00
N GLY A 29 7.17 9.16 6.53
CA GLY A 29 7.17 7.76 6.16
C GLY A 29 6.86 6.83 7.34
N VAL A 30 7.54 7.02 8.47
CA VAL A 30 7.34 6.19 9.68
C VAL A 30 5.93 6.40 10.25
N VAL A 31 5.54 7.65 10.49
CA VAL A 31 4.22 7.97 11.08
C VAL A 31 3.09 7.67 10.10
N GLY A 32 3.29 7.95 8.81
CA GLY A 32 2.35 7.62 7.73
C GLY A 32 2.07 6.12 7.62
N SER A 33 3.06 5.27 7.90
CA SER A 33 2.87 3.82 7.95
C SER A 33 1.84 3.40 9.01
N LEU A 34 1.86 4.03 10.18
CA LEU A 34 0.87 3.78 11.23
C LEU A 34 -0.52 4.26 10.78
N ALA A 35 -0.60 5.45 10.18
CA ALA A 35 -1.85 6.01 9.67
C ALA A 35 -2.48 5.15 8.58
N VAL A 36 -1.68 4.65 7.62
CA VAL A 36 -2.13 3.78 6.53
C VAL A 36 -2.61 2.42 7.06
N LEU A 37 -1.90 1.82 8.01
CA LEU A 37 -2.30 0.55 8.62
C LEU A 37 -3.57 0.67 9.46
N GLN A 38 -3.77 1.81 10.14
CA GLN A 38 -4.97 2.11 10.91
C GLN A 38 -6.15 2.56 10.03
N GLN A 39 -5.98 2.60 8.70
CA GLN A 39 -6.97 3.14 7.75
C GLN A 39 -7.39 4.60 8.06
N ARG A 40 -6.45 5.39 8.58
CA ARG A 40 -6.63 6.78 9.01
C ARG A 40 -5.77 7.76 8.22
N SER A 41 -5.43 7.42 6.98
CA SER A 41 -4.56 8.27 6.14
C SER A 41 -5.10 9.68 5.91
N LEU A 42 -6.42 9.84 5.82
CA LEU A 42 -7.08 11.15 5.66
C LEU A 42 -7.05 12.01 6.93
N VAL A 43 -6.73 11.43 8.10
CA VAL A 43 -6.58 12.22 9.35
C VAL A 43 -5.41 13.20 9.22
N GLY A 44 -4.32 12.79 8.57
CA GLY A 44 -3.17 13.65 8.32
C GLY A 44 -3.53 14.89 7.47
N ASP A 45 -4.38 14.68 6.46
CA ASP A 45 -4.92 15.76 5.62
C ASP A 45 -5.78 16.74 6.43
N ALA A 46 -6.71 16.22 7.21
CA ALA A 46 -7.56 17.04 8.07
C ALA A 46 -6.75 17.86 9.08
N ILE A 47 -5.72 17.29 9.66
CA ILE A 47 -4.80 17.96 10.59
C ILE A 47 -4.00 19.05 9.85
N ALA A 48 -3.51 18.76 8.64
CA ALA A 48 -2.74 19.74 7.85
C ALA A 48 -3.57 20.98 7.48
N HIS A 49 -4.81 20.75 7.04
CA HIS A 49 -5.73 21.85 6.73
C HIS A 49 -6.23 22.59 7.99
N ALA A 50 -6.36 21.89 9.11
CA ALA A 50 -6.72 22.51 10.39
C ALA A 50 -5.60 23.37 11.00
N ALA A 51 -4.38 23.23 10.57
CA ALA A 51 -3.29 24.12 10.96
C ALA A 51 -3.51 25.56 10.45
N LEU A 52 -4.21 25.74 9.32
CA LEU A 52 -4.47 27.03 8.68
C LEU A 52 -5.17 28.05 9.59
N PRO A 53 -6.35 27.75 10.18
CA PRO A 53 -6.98 28.69 11.12
C PRO A 53 -6.09 29.00 12.33
N GLY A 54 -5.27 28.03 12.77
CA GLY A 54 -4.33 28.26 13.85
C GLY A 54 -3.25 29.30 13.51
N ILE A 55 -2.68 29.20 12.31
CA ILE A 55 -1.73 30.17 11.78
C ILE A 55 -2.37 31.53 11.65
N ALA A 56 -3.58 31.60 11.10
CA ALA A 56 -4.32 32.87 10.95
C ALA A 56 -4.62 33.54 12.29
N VAL A 57 -5.10 32.80 13.28
CA VAL A 57 -5.35 33.31 14.64
C VAL A 57 -4.04 33.76 15.30
N ALA A 58 -2.99 32.99 15.21
CA ALA A 58 -1.67 33.37 15.77
C ALA A 58 -1.15 34.66 15.15
N PHE A 59 -1.32 34.85 13.84
CA PHE A 59 -0.97 36.10 13.15
C PHE A 59 -1.82 37.28 13.62
N ILE A 60 -3.12 37.07 13.78
CA ILE A 60 -4.04 38.15 14.28
C ILE A 60 -3.64 38.62 15.68
N VAL A 61 -3.30 37.65 16.56
CA VAL A 61 -2.98 37.94 17.97
C VAL A 61 -1.59 38.56 18.13
N SER A 62 -0.58 38.03 17.39
CA SER A 62 0.79 38.52 17.50
C SER A 62 1.05 39.81 16.72
N GLY A 63 0.29 40.06 15.67
CA GLY A 63 0.53 41.18 14.74
C GLY A 63 1.86 41.08 13.97
N ALA A 64 2.61 40.02 14.16
CA ALA A 64 3.95 39.83 13.61
C ALA A 64 4.06 38.46 12.91
N ARG A 65 5.03 38.36 11.96
CA ARG A 65 5.37 37.11 11.24
C ARG A 65 6.42 36.29 12.01
N ASP A 66 6.32 36.26 13.33
CA ASP A 66 7.23 35.40 14.07
C ASP A 66 6.93 33.90 13.77
N SER A 67 7.90 33.25 13.19
CA SER A 67 7.83 31.86 12.77
C SER A 67 7.49 30.92 13.93
N ALA A 68 7.97 31.19 15.13
CA ALA A 68 7.69 30.37 16.30
C ALA A 68 6.21 30.47 16.71
N THR A 69 5.69 31.72 16.78
CA THR A 69 4.31 31.98 17.14
C THR A 69 3.31 31.36 16.15
N LEU A 70 3.58 31.49 14.85
CA LEU A 70 2.75 30.88 13.80
C LEU A 70 2.78 29.33 13.88
N THR A 71 3.95 28.76 14.15
CA THR A 71 4.08 27.30 14.34
C THR A 71 3.32 26.82 15.57
N ILE A 72 3.37 27.53 16.69
CA ILE A 72 2.60 27.20 17.89
C ILE A 72 1.11 27.24 17.60
N GLY A 73 0.63 28.25 16.89
CA GLY A 73 -0.76 28.32 16.46
C GLY A 73 -1.19 27.15 15.60
N ALA A 74 -0.34 26.77 14.64
CA ALA A 74 -0.56 25.59 13.81
C ALA A 74 -0.65 24.30 14.63
N VAL A 75 0.27 24.10 15.59
CA VAL A 75 0.28 22.92 16.50
C VAL A 75 -0.99 22.84 17.33
N ILE A 76 -1.41 23.95 17.93
CA ILE A 76 -2.61 24.00 18.77
C ILE A 76 -3.85 23.65 17.96
N ALA A 77 -4.05 24.26 16.79
CA ALA A 77 -5.21 24.00 15.95
C ALA A 77 -5.19 22.56 15.39
N ALA A 78 -4.04 22.06 14.99
CA ALA A 78 -3.83 20.67 14.56
C ALA A 78 -4.17 19.67 15.68
N ALA A 79 -3.74 19.95 16.92
CA ALA A 79 -4.05 19.11 18.09
C ALA A 79 -5.54 19.15 18.44
N VAL A 80 -6.17 20.32 18.37
CA VAL A 80 -7.63 20.47 18.57
C VAL A 80 -8.40 19.67 17.52
N ALA A 81 -8.03 19.78 16.25
CA ALA A 81 -8.64 19.01 15.17
C ALA A 81 -8.48 17.49 15.37
N ALA A 82 -7.28 17.05 15.73
CA ALA A 82 -7.03 15.64 16.02
C ALA A 82 -7.89 15.14 17.20
N ALA A 83 -7.98 15.92 18.28
CA ALA A 83 -8.83 15.59 19.43
C ALA A 83 -10.32 15.54 19.06
N LEU A 84 -10.78 16.50 18.23
CA LEU A 84 -12.15 16.54 17.75
C LEU A 84 -12.48 15.34 16.86
N ILE A 85 -11.59 14.96 15.93
CA ILE A 85 -11.74 13.76 15.11
C ILE A 85 -11.86 12.52 16.00
N LEU A 86 -10.96 12.36 16.97
CA LEU A 86 -11.00 11.22 17.90
C LEU A 86 -12.28 11.16 18.72
N ARG A 87 -12.83 12.31 19.13
CA ARG A 87 -14.12 12.38 19.83
C ARG A 87 -15.29 12.02 18.94
N LEU A 88 -15.35 12.59 17.73
CA LEU A 88 -16.43 12.33 16.77
C LEU A 88 -16.46 10.86 16.33
N GLN A 89 -15.30 10.24 16.11
CA GLN A 89 -15.18 8.83 15.75
C GLN A 89 -15.69 7.86 16.85
N ARG A 90 -15.82 8.33 18.09
CA ARG A 90 -16.40 7.54 19.19
C ARG A 90 -17.93 7.54 19.19
N THR A 91 -18.54 8.40 18.39
CA THR A 91 -20.01 8.49 18.29
C THR A 91 -20.51 7.36 17.38
N PRO A 92 -21.33 6.42 17.88
CA PRO A 92 -21.72 5.23 17.10
C PRO A 92 -22.47 5.51 15.81
N ARG A 93 -23.06 6.69 15.69
CA ARG A 93 -23.84 7.13 14.51
C ARG A 93 -22.99 7.73 13.39
N LEU A 94 -21.72 8.07 13.65
CA LEU A 94 -20.84 8.70 12.67
C LEU A 94 -19.80 7.69 12.18
N ARG A 95 -19.72 7.55 10.85
CA ARG A 95 -18.62 6.80 10.22
C ARG A 95 -17.32 7.58 10.39
N ALA A 96 -16.21 6.89 10.53
CA ALA A 96 -14.89 7.49 10.73
C ALA A 96 -14.55 8.53 9.65
N ASP A 97 -14.85 8.21 8.38
CA ASP A 97 -14.60 9.10 7.23
C ASP A 97 -15.44 10.38 7.29
N ALA A 98 -16.69 10.29 7.73
CA ALA A 98 -17.57 11.46 7.89
C ALA A 98 -17.05 12.40 8.98
N ALA A 99 -16.56 11.85 10.11
CA ALA A 99 -15.98 12.66 11.17
C ALA A 99 -14.74 13.43 10.68
N ILE A 100 -13.88 12.78 9.89
CA ILE A 100 -12.70 13.41 9.29
C ILE A 100 -13.12 14.49 8.30
N GLY A 101 -14.07 14.20 7.41
CA GLY A 101 -14.54 15.15 6.40
C GLY A 101 -15.17 16.41 6.99
N VAL A 102 -15.97 16.29 8.06
CA VAL A 102 -16.58 17.44 8.75
C VAL A 102 -15.51 18.33 9.39
N VAL A 103 -14.53 17.75 10.07
CA VAL A 103 -13.44 18.52 10.69
C VAL A 103 -12.56 19.17 9.63
N LEU A 104 -12.22 18.44 8.55
CA LEU A 104 -11.46 18.96 7.42
C LEU A 104 -12.16 20.18 6.80
N ALA A 105 -13.41 20.00 6.38
CA ALA A 105 -14.17 21.06 5.70
C ALA A 105 -14.40 22.26 6.62
N GLY A 106 -14.77 22.02 7.87
CA GLY A 106 -15.00 23.08 8.86
C GLY A 106 -13.74 23.88 9.16
N ALA A 107 -12.63 23.19 9.48
CA ALA A 107 -11.37 23.86 9.80
C ALA A 107 -10.82 24.62 8.58
N PHE A 108 -10.85 24.01 7.39
CA PHE A 108 -10.41 24.68 6.17
C PHE A 108 -11.24 25.94 5.86
N SER A 109 -12.58 25.85 5.98
CA SER A 109 -13.45 26.99 5.75
C SER A 109 -13.17 28.15 6.72
N VAL A 110 -12.99 27.83 8.01
CA VAL A 110 -12.60 28.85 9.01
C VAL A 110 -11.24 29.47 8.65
N GLY A 111 -10.27 28.63 8.25
CA GLY A 111 -8.95 29.12 7.84
C GLY A 111 -9.02 30.09 6.66
N VAL A 112 -9.79 29.72 5.61
CA VAL A 112 -9.96 30.55 4.42
C VAL A 112 -10.66 31.89 4.76
N VAL A 113 -11.72 31.85 5.58
CA VAL A 113 -12.43 33.06 6.01
C VAL A 113 -11.49 34.00 6.78
N LEU A 114 -10.73 33.47 7.75
CA LEU A 114 -9.75 34.25 8.50
C LEU A 114 -8.67 34.84 7.60
N LEU A 115 -8.16 34.04 6.67
CA LEU A 115 -7.15 34.49 5.71
C LEU A 115 -7.68 35.62 4.83
N THR A 116 -8.91 35.47 4.30
CA THR A 116 -9.57 36.51 3.49
C THR A 116 -9.81 37.77 4.29
N TRP A 117 -10.21 37.64 5.55
CA TRP A 117 -10.40 38.82 6.45
C TRP A 117 -9.06 39.54 6.71
N ILE A 118 -7.99 38.82 6.94
CA ILE A 118 -6.64 39.36 7.08
C ILE A 118 -6.27 40.11 5.79
N THR A 119 -6.47 39.52 4.62
CA THR A 119 -6.15 40.15 3.33
C THR A 119 -6.96 41.42 3.07
N GLY A 120 -8.23 41.44 3.45
CA GLY A 120 -9.09 42.62 3.31
C GLY A 120 -8.79 43.78 4.29
N SER A 121 -8.05 43.51 5.39
CA SER A 121 -7.76 44.53 6.41
C SER A 121 -6.63 45.51 6.07
N GLY A 122 -6.08 45.45 4.84
CA GLY A 122 -5.08 46.43 4.35
C GLY A 122 -3.70 46.36 5.02
N ARG A 123 -3.47 45.36 5.85
CA ARG A 123 -2.14 45.11 6.44
C ARG A 123 -1.24 44.51 5.38
N GLY A 124 -0.43 45.34 4.70
CA GLY A 124 0.39 44.99 3.51
C GLY A 124 1.43 43.87 3.65
N ASP A 125 1.52 43.28 4.83
CA ASP A 125 2.48 42.26 5.16
C ASP A 125 2.00 40.81 4.93
N GLN A 126 0.95 40.63 4.15
CA GLN A 126 0.18 39.38 4.06
C GLN A 126 0.73 38.35 3.09
N ALA A 127 1.65 38.73 2.20
CA ALA A 127 2.16 37.92 1.10
C ALA A 127 2.92 36.64 1.51
N GLY A 128 3.06 36.34 2.80
CA GLY A 128 3.78 35.15 3.27
C GLY A 128 2.90 34.04 3.86
N LEU A 129 1.61 34.26 4.14
CA LEU A 129 0.74 33.23 4.71
C LEU A 129 0.36 32.15 3.69
N GLU A 130 0.33 32.51 2.41
CA GLU A 130 0.13 31.54 1.32
C GLU A 130 1.27 30.52 1.23
N SER A 131 2.47 30.88 1.70
CA SER A 131 3.61 29.95 1.71
C SER A 131 3.39 28.72 2.59
N TYR A 132 2.55 28.82 3.63
CA TYR A 132 2.18 27.69 4.47
C TYR A 132 1.20 26.71 3.76
N LEU A 133 0.46 27.18 2.75
CA LEU A 133 -0.39 26.30 1.94
C LEU A 133 0.39 25.53 0.90
N PHE A 134 1.29 26.22 0.20
CA PHE A 134 2.02 25.65 -0.94
C PHE A 134 3.44 25.19 -0.59
N GLY A 135 3.92 25.53 0.61
CA GLY A 135 5.29 25.29 1.03
C GLY A 135 6.29 26.27 0.38
N GLN A 136 7.25 26.73 1.13
CA GLN A 136 8.32 27.60 0.64
C GLN A 136 9.67 27.10 1.13
N ALA A 137 10.12 25.98 0.55
CA ALA A 137 11.40 25.38 0.92
C ALA A 137 12.62 26.31 0.71
N SER A 138 12.52 27.27 -0.22
CA SER A 138 13.56 28.27 -0.47
C SER A 138 13.80 29.27 0.68
N GLY A 139 12.82 29.42 1.58
CA GLY A 139 12.90 30.29 2.76
C GLY A 139 13.31 29.58 4.05
N ILE A 140 13.77 28.32 3.98
CA ILE A 140 14.15 27.54 5.16
C ILE A 140 15.47 28.03 5.73
N VAL A 141 15.48 28.23 7.05
CA VAL A 141 16.65 28.63 7.83
C VAL A 141 17.18 27.46 8.67
N GLU A 142 18.41 27.55 9.16
CA GLU A 142 19.03 26.49 9.96
C GLU A 142 18.25 26.08 11.20
N SER A 143 17.57 27.05 11.85
CA SER A 143 16.70 26.78 12.99
C SER A 143 15.53 25.86 12.66
N ASP A 144 14.99 25.95 11.44
CA ASP A 144 13.88 25.10 10.99
C ASP A 144 14.32 23.67 10.76
N VAL A 145 15.51 23.49 10.18
CA VAL A 145 16.11 22.18 9.98
C VAL A 145 16.41 21.53 11.34
N THR A 146 16.99 22.29 12.27
CA THR A 146 17.28 21.81 13.62
C THR A 146 16.00 21.38 14.35
N LEU A 147 14.94 22.19 14.29
CA LEU A 147 13.64 21.85 14.85
C LEU A 147 13.05 20.58 14.20
N SER A 148 13.19 20.44 12.89
CA SER A 148 12.70 19.26 12.16
C SER A 148 13.42 17.99 12.61
N PHE A 149 14.74 18.03 12.84
CA PHE A 149 15.52 16.90 13.37
C PHE A 149 15.13 16.58 14.83
N ILE A 150 14.88 17.59 15.67
CA ILE A 150 14.42 17.38 17.05
C ILE A 150 13.07 16.67 17.04
N LEU A 151 12.11 17.17 16.25
CA LEU A 151 10.76 16.59 16.15
C LEU A 151 10.80 15.18 15.54
N MET A 152 11.66 14.96 14.53
CA MET A 152 11.93 13.63 13.99
C MET A 152 12.45 12.68 15.09
N ALA A 153 13.42 13.09 15.86
CA ALA A 153 13.96 12.26 16.94
C ALA A 153 12.90 11.92 17.99
N ILE A 154 12.09 12.91 18.40
CA ILE A 154 10.98 12.72 19.32
C ILE A 154 9.97 11.70 18.74
N ALA A 155 9.57 11.87 17.46
CA ALA A 155 8.64 10.97 16.82
C ALA A 155 9.19 9.54 16.72
N LEU A 156 10.45 9.36 16.33
CA LEU A 156 11.08 8.04 16.24
C LEU A 156 11.21 7.36 17.61
N ILE A 157 11.66 8.09 18.63
CA ILE A 157 11.75 7.57 20.00
C ILE A 157 10.34 7.16 20.49
N ALA A 158 9.34 8.00 20.31
CA ALA A 158 7.97 7.68 20.69
C ALA A 158 7.44 6.45 19.96
N VAL A 159 7.68 6.32 18.64
CA VAL A 159 7.30 5.13 17.90
C VAL A 159 8.00 3.89 18.42
N ILE A 160 9.31 3.95 18.69
CA ILE A 160 10.09 2.81 19.22
C ILE A 160 9.55 2.38 20.59
N VAL A 161 9.38 3.33 21.52
CA VAL A 161 8.88 3.06 22.89
C VAL A 161 7.45 2.49 22.85
N LEU A 162 6.59 3.06 22.01
CA LEU A 162 5.19 2.69 21.92
C LEU A 162 4.91 1.53 20.97
N THR A 163 5.93 1.00 20.26
CA THR A 163 5.75 -0.01 19.20
C THR A 163 4.88 -1.19 19.65
N ARG A 164 5.06 -1.70 20.87
CA ARG A 164 4.28 -2.84 21.38
C ARG A 164 2.79 -2.53 21.47
N ILE A 165 2.44 -1.38 22.04
CA ILE A 165 1.04 -0.97 22.23
C ILE A 165 0.43 -0.56 20.87
N LEU A 166 1.17 0.22 20.09
CA LEU A 166 0.72 0.64 18.76
C LEU A 166 0.46 -0.57 17.85
N ARG A 167 1.35 -1.57 17.89
CA ARG A 167 1.18 -2.81 17.13
C ARG A 167 -0.09 -3.56 17.53
N ALA A 168 -0.30 -3.80 18.83
CA ALA A 168 -1.47 -4.51 19.31
C ALA A 168 -2.77 -3.81 18.87
N VAL A 169 -2.87 -2.50 19.13
CA VAL A 169 -4.08 -1.70 18.85
C VAL A 169 -4.31 -1.54 17.33
N THR A 170 -3.25 -1.48 16.52
CA THR A 170 -3.37 -1.34 15.06
C THR A 170 -3.93 -2.61 14.41
N PHE A 171 -3.55 -3.81 14.90
CA PHE A 171 -3.99 -5.06 14.29
C PHE A 171 -5.33 -5.58 14.86
N ASP A 172 -5.54 -5.44 16.17
CA ASP A 172 -6.80 -5.84 16.81
C ASP A 172 -7.14 -4.93 18.00
N ARG A 173 -7.99 -3.95 17.71
CA ARG A 173 -8.47 -2.99 18.70
C ARG A 173 -9.34 -3.66 19.78
N THR A 174 -10.17 -4.61 19.35
CA THR A 174 -11.15 -5.27 20.24
C THR A 174 -10.45 -6.18 21.22
N PHE A 175 -9.54 -7.00 20.73
CA PHE A 175 -8.67 -7.84 21.56
C PHE A 175 -7.81 -6.99 22.50
N SER A 176 -7.21 -5.91 22.02
CA SER A 176 -6.39 -5.02 22.85
C SER A 176 -7.17 -4.41 24.00
N ALA A 177 -8.43 -4.01 23.75
CA ALA A 177 -9.31 -3.49 24.79
C ALA A 177 -9.68 -4.59 25.81
N ALA A 178 -10.00 -5.80 25.35
CA ALA A 178 -10.32 -6.94 26.20
C ALA A 178 -9.10 -7.40 27.04
N ALA A 179 -7.90 -7.29 26.49
CA ALA A 179 -6.62 -7.57 27.17
C ALA A 179 -6.18 -6.46 28.15
N GLY A 180 -6.99 -5.42 28.34
CA GLY A 180 -6.70 -4.33 29.30
C GLY A 180 -5.66 -3.33 28.81
N LEU A 181 -5.28 -3.33 27.52
CA LEU A 181 -4.32 -2.37 26.98
C LEU A 181 -4.96 -0.97 26.89
N PRO A 182 -4.18 0.10 27.10
CA PRO A 182 -4.69 1.47 27.08
C PRO A 182 -4.94 1.96 25.63
N VAL A 183 -5.99 1.45 24.98
CA VAL A 183 -6.35 1.76 23.58
C VAL A 183 -6.49 3.26 23.35
N ARG A 184 -7.13 3.98 24.30
CA ARG A 184 -7.31 5.44 24.20
C ARG A 184 -5.98 6.18 24.16
N PHE A 185 -5.01 5.75 24.94
CA PHE A 185 -3.66 6.31 24.94
C PHE A 185 -2.95 6.05 23.61
N ALA A 186 -3.04 4.83 23.07
CA ALA A 186 -2.44 4.49 21.77
C ALA A 186 -3.04 5.31 20.62
N GLU A 187 -4.35 5.54 20.64
CA GLU A 187 -5.03 6.40 19.64
C GLU A 187 -4.58 7.85 19.76
N ALA A 188 -4.51 8.38 20.99
CA ALA A 188 -4.03 9.74 21.24
C ALA A 188 -2.55 9.91 20.85
N ALA A 189 -1.70 8.92 21.17
CA ALA A 189 -0.31 8.91 20.78
C ALA A 189 -0.13 8.87 19.26
N SER A 190 -0.90 8.03 18.54
CA SER A 190 -0.90 8.02 17.08
C SER A 190 -1.30 9.36 16.48
N ALA A 191 -2.32 10.00 17.04
CA ALA A 191 -2.76 11.34 16.60
C ALA A 191 -1.71 12.43 16.89
N ALA A 192 -1.06 12.38 18.05
CA ALA A 192 0.03 13.29 18.39
C ALA A 192 1.23 13.14 17.45
N LEU A 193 1.59 11.89 17.09
CA LEU A 193 2.64 11.61 16.10
C LEU A 193 2.28 12.19 14.73
N LEU A 194 1.01 12.10 14.31
CA LEU A 194 0.54 12.73 13.07
C LEU A 194 0.66 14.25 13.12
N VAL A 195 0.30 14.88 14.24
CA VAL A 195 0.47 16.33 14.44
C VAL A 195 1.94 16.73 14.30
N ILE A 196 2.87 15.98 14.93
CA ILE A 196 4.30 16.23 14.82
C ILE A 196 4.75 16.11 13.35
N ALA A 197 4.38 15.05 12.65
CA ALA A 197 4.73 14.85 11.25
C ALA A 197 4.22 15.99 10.36
N VAL A 198 2.97 16.39 10.55
CA VAL A 198 2.35 17.49 9.80
C VAL A 198 3.07 18.82 10.06
N VAL A 199 3.39 19.15 11.31
CA VAL A 199 4.10 20.39 11.65
C VAL A 199 5.48 20.46 11.01
N VAL A 200 6.24 19.34 11.02
CA VAL A 200 7.53 19.25 10.33
C VAL A 200 7.36 19.51 8.83
N GLY A 201 6.30 18.96 8.23
CA GLY A 201 6.08 19.05 6.78
C GLY A 201 5.48 20.34 6.29
N LEU A 202 4.71 21.03 7.14
CA LEU A 202 3.91 22.18 6.74
C LEU A 202 4.75 23.32 6.14
N ARG A 203 5.92 23.58 6.69
CA ARG A 203 6.83 24.63 6.23
C ARG A 203 7.57 24.28 4.96
N MET A 204 7.87 22.99 4.76
CA MET A 204 8.68 22.53 3.63
C MET A 204 7.88 22.25 2.37
N VAL A 205 6.83 21.46 2.53
CA VAL A 205 6.04 20.92 1.41
C VAL A 205 4.68 21.62 1.31
N GLY A 206 4.23 22.22 2.40
CA GLY A 206 2.91 22.84 2.52
C GLY A 206 1.82 21.84 2.90
N ALA A 207 0.67 22.36 3.33
CA ALA A 207 -0.44 21.54 3.81
C ALA A 207 -0.97 20.59 2.74
N ILE A 208 -1.13 21.08 1.50
CA ILE A 208 -1.75 20.35 0.39
C ILE A 208 -0.91 19.11 0.00
N LEU A 209 0.42 19.23 0.03
CA LEU A 209 1.32 18.18 -0.46
C LEU A 209 1.77 17.23 0.65
N MET A 210 1.51 17.59 1.92
CA MET A 210 1.89 16.78 3.08
C MET A 210 1.24 15.38 3.07
N VAL A 211 0.03 15.27 2.56
CA VAL A 211 -0.72 14.00 2.43
C VAL A 211 0.05 12.98 1.61
N VAL A 212 0.64 13.43 0.49
CA VAL A 212 1.44 12.55 -0.37
C VAL A 212 2.66 12.01 0.39
N MET A 213 3.34 12.87 1.15
CA MET A 213 4.53 12.46 1.94
C MET A 213 4.18 11.47 3.06
N LEU A 214 2.98 11.57 3.65
CA LEU A 214 2.51 10.60 4.64
C LEU A 214 2.12 9.26 4.02
N ILE A 215 1.45 9.28 2.87
CA ILE A 215 0.85 8.08 2.28
C ILE A 215 1.81 7.35 1.33
N ALA A 216 2.50 8.06 0.44
CA ALA A 216 3.26 7.45 -0.64
C ALA A 216 4.38 6.51 -0.16
N PRO A 217 5.27 6.90 0.77
CA PRO A 217 6.30 6.01 1.28
C PRO A 217 5.73 4.79 2.00
N ALA A 218 4.63 4.98 2.76
CA ALA A 218 3.96 3.91 3.49
C ALA A 218 3.32 2.87 2.55
N VAL A 219 2.63 3.34 1.51
CA VAL A 219 2.02 2.48 0.48
C VAL A 219 3.10 1.73 -0.30
N ALA A 220 4.19 2.40 -0.66
CA ALA A 220 5.32 1.77 -1.33
C ALA A 220 5.95 0.68 -0.45
N ALA A 221 6.27 0.98 0.81
CA ALA A 221 6.88 0.02 1.74
C ALA A 221 5.99 -1.21 1.97
N ARG A 222 4.67 -1.03 2.08
CA ARG A 222 3.70 -2.12 2.29
C ARG A 222 3.70 -3.17 1.18
N GLN A 223 4.14 -2.81 -0.03
CA GLN A 223 4.22 -3.76 -1.13
C GLN A 223 5.35 -4.79 -0.93
N PHE A 224 6.41 -4.42 -0.21
CA PHE A 224 7.61 -5.26 -0.07
C PHE A 224 7.67 -6.02 1.25
N VAL A 225 6.99 -5.52 2.31
CA VAL A 225 7.08 -6.11 3.66
C VAL A 225 5.70 -6.34 4.28
N THR A 226 5.64 -7.37 5.15
CA THR A 226 4.40 -7.79 5.82
C THR A 226 4.39 -7.50 7.32
N ARG A 227 5.57 -7.30 7.93
CA ARG A 227 5.72 -7.05 9.36
C ARG A 227 5.81 -5.56 9.64
N LEU A 228 5.28 -5.10 10.78
CA LEU A 228 5.23 -3.68 11.14
C LEU A 228 6.63 -3.05 11.23
N SER A 229 7.55 -3.64 11.99
CA SER A 229 8.85 -3.01 12.23
C SER A 229 9.67 -2.78 10.95
N PRO A 230 9.85 -3.77 10.04
CA PRO A 230 10.51 -3.50 8.77
C PRO A 230 9.71 -2.56 7.86
N MET A 231 8.38 -2.50 7.97
CA MET A 231 7.57 -1.54 7.23
C MET A 231 7.85 -0.10 7.67
N LEU A 232 7.94 0.16 8.97
CA LEU A 232 8.30 1.48 9.50
C LEU A 232 9.69 1.92 9.02
N ALA A 233 10.70 1.03 9.11
CA ALA A 233 12.05 1.32 8.67
C ALA A 233 12.13 1.58 7.16
N LEU A 234 11.52 0.71 6.35
CA LEU A 234 11.53 0.84 4.89
C LEU A 234 10.75 2.09 4.42
N SER A 235 9.64 2.40 5.06
CA SER A 235 8.86 3.58 4.75
C SER A 235 9.61 4.88 5.10
N GLY A 236 10.29 4.91 6.25
CA GLY A 236 11.18 6.01 6.60
C GLY A 236 12.31 6.20 5.59
N LEU A 237 12.94 5.09 5.16
CA LEU A 237 13.99 5.12 4.13
C LEU A 237 13.48 5.62 2.78
N ILE A 238 12.34 5.09 2.31
CA ILE A 238 11.72 5.56 1.06
C ILE A 238 11.36 7.04 1.16
N GLY A 239 10.78 7.46 2.28
CA GLY A 239 10.45 8.87 2.53
C GLY A 239 11.70 9.77 2.49
N ALA A 240 12.80 9.34 3.11
CA ALA A 240 14.08 10.03 3.05
C ALA A 240 14.60 10.18 1.61
N VAL A 241 14.59 9.08 0.84
CA VAL A 241 15.04 9.09 -0.55
C VAL A 241 14.15 10.00 -1.42
N VAL A 242 12.83 9.92 -1.27
CA VAL A 242 11.86 10.77 -1.98
C VAL A 242 12.07 12.24 -1.63
N GLY A 243 12.22 12.55 -0.33
CA GLY A 243 12.44 13.92 0.13
C GLY A 243 13.72 14.52 -0.43
N VAL A 244 14.85 13.81 -0.25
CA VAL A 244 16.17 14.29 -0.69
C VAL A 244 16.24 14.38 -2.23
N SER A 245 15.81 13.34 -2.95
CA SER A 245 15.85 13.36 -4.41
C SER A 245 14.93 14.44 -4.99
N GLY A 246 13.77 14.68 -4.36
CA GLY A 246 12.85 15.76 -4.75
C GLY A 246 13.44 17.15 -4.51
N ALA A 247 14.11 17.36 -3.37
CA ALA A 247 14.78 18.60 -3.06
C ALA A 247 15.93 18.90 -4.06
N LEU A 248 16.76 17.90 -4.37
CA LEU A 248 17.84 18.04 -5.34
C LEU A 248 17.32 18.28 -6.76
N ALA A 249 16.32 17.52 -7.20
CA ALA A 249 15.70 17.70 -8.51
C ALA A 249 15.06 19.08 -8.67
N SER A 250 14.36 19.57 -7.64
CA SER A 250 13.79 20.91 -7.58
C SER A 250 14.84 22.00 -7.72
N SER A 251 15.94 21.88 -6.95
CA SER A 251 17.04 22.82 -6.98
C SER A 251 17.72 22.87 -8.35
N ALA A 252 17.93 21.71 -8.98
CA ALA A 252 18.54 21.62 -10.31
C ALA A 252 17.63 22.17 -11.43
N ALA A 253 16.30 22.01 -11.29
CA ALA A 253 15.35 22.47 -12.29
C ALA A 253 14.81 23.90 -12.05
N GLY A 254 15.11 24.53 -10.91
CA GLY A 254 14.59 25.85 -10.54
C GLY A 254 13.06 25.90 -10.36
N VAL A 255 12.46 24.78 -9.91
CA VAL A 255 10.99 24.63 -9.73
C VAL A 255 10.63 24.48 -8.25
N PRO A 256 9.36 24.75 -7.84
CA PRO A 256 8.94 24.64 -6.44
C PRO A 256 9.17 23.23 -5.87
N THR A 257 9.79 23.16 -4.70
CA THR A 257 10.25 21.89 -4.08
C THR A 257 9.10 20.98 -3.67
N GLY A 258 8.03 21.53 -3.09
CA GLY A 258 6.87 20.76 -2.65
C GLY A 258 6.26 19.89 -3.73
N PRO A 259 5.82 20.48 -4.87
CA PRO A 259 5.26 19.71 -6.00
C PRO A 259 6.20 18.65 -6.56
N VAL A 260 7.51 18.91 -6.62
CA VAL A 260 8.49 17.93 -7.13
C VAL A 260 8.59 16.73 -6.19
N ILE A 261 8.70 16.97 -4.88
CA ILE A 261 8.71 15.92 -3.86
C ILE A 261 7.41 15.08 -3.95
N ALA A 262 6.25 15.73 -4.06
CA ALA A 262 4.97 15.04 -4.16
C ALA A 262 4.87 14.20 -5.45
N LEU A 263 5.36 14.71 -6.57
CA LEU A 263 5.39 13.98 -7.85
C LEU A 263 6.27 12.73 -7.75
N ILE A 264 7.50 12.87 -7.23
CA ILE A 264 8.42 11.74 -7.03
C ILE A 264 7.82 10.73 -6.05
N GLY A 265 7.23 11.19 -4.94
CA GLY A 265 6.55 10.33 -3.96
C GLY A 265 5.40 9.54 -4.59
N THR A 266 4.54 10.22 -5.34
CA THR A 266 3.43 9.57 -6.07
C THR A 266 3.95 8.56 -7.09
N ALA A 267 4.95 8.93 -7.89
CA ALA A 267 5.56 8.02 -8.86
C ALA A 267 6.16 6.79 -8.17
N THR A 268 6.85 6.98 -7.05
CA THR A 268 7.42 5.88 -6.25
C THR A 268 6.33 4.93 -5.73
N ALA A 269 5.22 5.47 -5.21
CA ALA A 269 4.10 4.65 -4.74
C ALA A 269 3.44 3.87 -5.89
N VAL A 270 3.18 4.53 -7.02
CA VAL A 270 2.58 3.89 -8.22
C VAL A 270 3.51 2.80 -8.76
N LEU A 271 4.80 3.07 -8.91
CA LEU A 271 5.77 2.07 -9.36
C LEU A 271 5.86 0.90 -8.39
N ALA A 272 5.85 1.13 -7.09
CA ALA A 272 5.84 0.07 -6.08
C ALA A 272 4.58 -0.80 -6.22
N VAL A 273 3.40 -0.21 -6.36
CA VAL A 273 2.14 -0.96 -6.53
C VAL A 273 2.13 -1.74 -7.85
N LEU A 274 2.67 -1.19 -8.92
CA LEU A 274 2.70 -1.87 -10.23
C LEU A 274 3.73 -2.99 -10.28
N LEU A 275 4.95 -2.74 -9.79
CA LEU A 275 6.13 -3.58 -10.03
C LEU A 275 6.52 -4.48 -8.85
N ALA A 276 5.94 -4.32 -7.66
CA ALA A 276 6.35 -5.09 -6.49
C ALA A 276 6.28 -6.60 -6.73
N PRO A 277 7.33 -7.36 -6.35
CA PRO A 277 7.34 -8.81 -6.46
C PRO A 277 6.25 -9.41 -5.56
N HIS A 278 5.57 -10.43 -6.06
CA HIS A 278 4.48 -11.18 -5.39
C HIS A 278 3.16 -10.44 -5.15
N ARG A 279 3.14 -9.11 -5.05
CA ARG A 279 1.94 -8.29 -4.74
C ARG A 279 1.59 -7.26 -5.80
N GLY A 280 2.53 -6.90 -6.67
CA GLY A 280 2.32 -5.91 -7.72
C GLY A 280 1.26 -6.33 -8.72
N VAL A 281 0.55 -5.33 -9.26
CA VAL A 281 -0.52 -5.56 -10.24
C VAL A 281 0.00 -6.31 -11.47
N ALA A 282 1.17 -5.94 -11.98
CA ALA A 282 1.80 -6.59 -13.13
C ALA A 282 2.14 -8.05 -12.85
N TRP A 283 2.68 -8.34 -11.66
CA TRP A 283 3.02 -9.70 -11.25
C TRP A 283 1.76 -10.56 -11.08
N THR A 284 0.74 -10.02 -10.39
CA THR A 284 -0.55 -10.68 -10.16
C THR A 284 -1.28 -10.96 -11.48
N ALA A 285 -1.29 -9.98 -12.38
CA ALA A 285 -1.87 -10.15 -13.71
C ALA A 285 -1.16 -11.25 -14.51
N ARG A 286 0.20 -11.26 -14.48
CA ARG A 286 1.00 -12.29 -15.14
C ARG A 286 0.76 -13.68 -14.55
N HIS A 287 0.66 -13.79 -13.22
CA HIS A 287 0.32 -15.03 -12.54
C HIS A 287 -1.08 -15.52 -12.88
N ARG A 288 -2.08 -14.64 -12.87
CA ARG A 288 -3.46 -14.96 -13.28
C ARG A 288 -3.53 -15.43 -14.73
N MET A 289 -2.80 -14.77 -15.64
CA MET A 289 -2.73 -15.19 -17.04
C MET A 289 -2.10 -16.59 -17.19
N ARG A 290 -1.02 -16.87 -16.46
CA ARG A 290 -0.36 -18.17 -16.46
C ARG A 290 -1.26 -19.27 -15.85
N ALA A 291 -1.92 -18.96 -14.74
CA ALA A 291 -2.86 -19.90 -14.09
C ALA A 291 -4.04 -20.23 -15.03
N ARG A 292 -4.65 -19.21 -15.65
CA ARG A 292 -5.70 -19.40 -16.65
C ARG A 292 -5.23 -20.22 -17.86
N SER A 293 -3.99 -20.02 -18.31
CA SER A 293 -3.42 -20.81 -19.40
C SER A 293 -3.19 -22.27 -18.99
N ARG A 294 -2.73 -22.54 -17.77
CA ARG A 294 -2.56 -23.89 -17.22
C ARG A 294 -3.91 -24.60 -17.11
N LEU A 295 -4.92 -23.96 -16.47
CA LEU A 295 -6.26 -24.53 -16.34
C LEU A 295 -6.86 -24.88 -17.71
N ARG A 296 -6.77 -23.95 -18.68
CA ARG A 296 -7.24 -24.20 -20.05
C ARG A 296 -6.56 -25.42 -20.68
N ARG A 297 -5.25 -25.53 -20.49
CA ARG A 297 -4.47 -26.67 -21.00
C ARG A 297 -4.91 -27.98 -20.37
N THR A 298 -5.13 -28.01 -19.06
CA THR A 298 -5.60 -29.19 -18.31
C THR A 298 -7.02 -29.58 -18.72
N GLU A 299 -7.96 -28.62 -18.80
CA GLU A 299 -9.32 -28.87 -19.27
C GLU A 299 -9.34 -29.48 -20.67
N LEU A 300 -8.53 -28.95 -21.61
CA LEU A 300 -8.45 -29.47 -22.96
C LEU A 300 -7.81 -30.85 -23.04
N LEU A 301 -6.74 -31.11 -22.26
CA LEU A 301 -6.14 -32.43 -22.18
C LEU A 301 -7.12 -33.47 -21.70
N LEU A 302 -7.86 -33.19 -20.64
CA LEU A 302 -8.89 -34.09 -20.10
C LEU A 302 -10.02 -34.32 -21.08
N ALA A 303 -10.50 -33.27 -21.77
CA ALA A 303 -11.59 -33.38 -22.77
C ALA A 303 -11.16 -34.21 -24.00
N LEU A 304 -9.91 -34.07 -24.44
CA LEU A 304 -9.38 -34.84 -25.56
C LEU A 304 -9.10 -36.30 -25.18
N ASP A 305 -8.72 -36.57 -23.92
CA ASP A 305 -8.44 -37.91 -23.43
C ASP A 305 -9.73 -38.70 -23.14
N HIS A 306 -10.81 -38.06 -22.67
CA HIS A 306 -12.09 -38.68 -22.35
C HIS A 306 -12.85 -39.21 -23.59
N ALA A 307 -12.65 -38.60 -24.73
CA ALA A 307 -13.41 -38.82 -25.95
C ALA A 307 -12.73 -39.73 -26.95
N GLN A 308 -12.15 -40.88 -26.55
CA GLN A 308 -11.36 -41.81 -27.35
C GLN A 308 -9.99 -41.23 -27.79
N PRO A 309 -8.89 -41.58 -27.10
CA PRO A 309 -7.59 -40.97 -27.28
C PRO A 309 -6.92 -41.15 -28.65
N ALA A 310 -7.46 -42.02 -29.52
CA ALA A 310 -6.92 -42.30 -30.84
C ALA A 310 -7.68 -41.71 -32.02
N ALA A 311 -8.88 -41.17 -31.83
CA ALA A 311 -9.67 -40.61 -32.92
C ALA A 311 -9.38 -39.10 -33.15
N PRO A 312 -9.11 -38.70 -34.40
CA PRO A 312 -8.94 -37.28 -34.73
C PRO A 312 -10.23 -36.47 -34.46
N ARG A 313 -10.13 -35.37 -33.73
CA ARG A 313 -11.30 -34.52 -33.39
C ARG A 313 -11.17 -33.13 -33.99
N VAL A 314 -12.28 -32.61 -34.51
CA VAL A 314 -12.35 -31.25 -35.03
C VAL A 314 -12.49 -30.26 -33.84
N PRO A 315 -11.77 -29.14 -33.83
CA PRO A 315 -11.85 -28.14 -32.76
C PRO A 315 -13.26 -27.66 -32.43
N ASP A 316 -14.13 -27.60 -33.42
CA ASP A 316 -15.52 -27.17 -33.25
C ASP A 316 -16.36 -28.19 -32.48
N ALA A 317 -16.13 -29.50 -32.70
CA ALA A 317 -16.77 -30.57 -31.93
C ALA A 317 -16.30 -30.53 -30.46
N VAL A 318 -14.99 -30.37 -30.23
CA VAL A 318 -14.43 -30.20 -28.87
C VAL A 318 -15.02 -28.99 -28.18
N ALA A 319 -15.22 -27.90 -28.88
CA ALA A 319 -15.82 -26.68 -28.35
C ALA A 319 -17.28 -26.91 -27.93
N GLY A 320 -18.05 -27.65 -28.74
CA GLY A 320 -19.44 -28.04 -28.45
C GLY A 320 -19.54 -28.91 -27.21
N ASP A 321 -18.74 -29.98 -27.11
CA ASP A 321 -18.74 -30.90 -25.97
C ASP A 321 -18.36 -30.21 -24.65
N MET A 322 -17.42 -29.26 -24.72
CA MET A 322 -16.98 -28.50 -23.54
C MET A 322 -17.87 -27.30 -23.20
N GLY A 323 -18.85 -26.94 -24.03
CA GLY A 323 -19.65 -25.72 -23.88
C GLY A 323 -18.79 -24.45 -23.93
N ARG A 324 -17.67 -24.47 -24.67
CA ARG A 324 -16.71 -23.37 -24.79
C ARG A 324 -16.72 -22.79 -26.21
N SER A 325 -16.26 -21.52 -26.36
CA SER A 325 -16.13 -20.96 -27.69
C SER A 325 -14.99 -21.60 -28.50
N VAL A 326 -15.16 -21.74 -29.80
CA VAL A 326 -14.15 -22.30 -30.73
C VAL A 326 -12.82 -21.52 -30.63
N ARG A 327 -12.88 -20.20 -30.46
CA ARG A 327 -11.68 -19.37 -30.26
C ARG A 327 -10.92 -19.73 -28.98
N TRP A 328 -11.62 -20.11 -27.93
CA TRP A 328 -11.01 -20.54 -26.68
C TRP A 328 -10.29 -21.87 -26.84
N VAL A 329 -10.91 -22.84 -27.53
CA VAL A 329 -10.34 -24.14 -27.84
C VAL A 329 -9.11 -23.98 -28.74
N ARG A 330 -9.20 -23.26 -29.87
CA ARG A 330 -8.09 -23.05 -30.80
C ARG A 330 -6.85 -22.40 -30.12
N ARG A 331 -7.07 -21.41 -29.21
CA ARG A 331 -5.97 -20.82 -28.41
C ARG A 331 -5.32 -21.83 -27.46
N GLY A 332 -6.11 -22.72 -26.88
CA GLY A 332 -5.63 -23.78 -26.00
C GLY A 332 -4.86 -24.85 -26.77
N LEU A 333 -5.38 -25.28 -27.93
CA LEU A 333 -4.71 -26.23 -28.82
C LEU A 333 -3.35 -25.72 -29.31
N GLY A 334 -3.24 -24.45 -29.68
CA GLY A 334 -1.95 -23.84 -30.01
C GLY A 334 -0.95 -23.85 -28.85
N SER A 335 -1.40 -23.87 -27.59
CA SER A 335 -0.53 -24.06 -26.42
C SER A 335 -0.11 -25.50 -26.21
N LEU A 336 -1.00 -26.46 -26.45
CA LEU A 336 -0.70 -27.90 -26.39
C LEU A 336 0.27 -28.31 -27.50
N GLN A 337 0.08 -27.80 -28.71
CA GLN A 337 0.95 -28.06 -29.87
C GLN A 337 2.36 -27.54 -29.64
N ARG A 338 2.50 -26.30 -29.16
CA ARG A 338 3.83 -25.73 -28.80
C ARG A 338 4.53 -26.51 -27.69
N ALA A 339 3.79 -27.20 -26.85
CA ALA A 339 4.32 -28.06 -25.79
C ALA A 339 4.54 -29.49 -26.23
N GLY A 340 4.28 -29.86 -27.51
CA GLY A 340 4.43 -31.21 -28.04
C GLY A 340 3.41 -32.21 -27.51
N LEU A 341 2.29 -31.78 -26.93
CA LEU A 341 1.27 -32.63 -26.31
C LEU A 341 0.12 -32.98 -27.24
N ALA A 342 -0.08 -32.23 -28.29
CA ALA A 342 -1.10 -32.46 -29.31
C ALA A 342 -0.53 -32.17 -30.70
N VAL A 343 -1.04 -32.85 -31.70
CA VAL A 343 -0.79 -32.58 -33.12
C VAL A 343 -2.11 -32.15 -33.75
N VAL A 344 -2.05 -31.05 -34.50
CA VAL A 344 -3.17 -30.56 -35.30
C VAL A 344 -2.81 -30.76 -36.77
N ALA A 345 -3.54 -31.65 -37.44
CA ALA A 345 -3.36 -31.93 -38.87
C ALA A 345 -4.72 -31.98 -39.56
N ASN A 346 -4.88 -31.28 -40.70
CA ASN A 346 -6.15 -31.23 -41.47
C ASN A 346 -7.37 -30.85 -40.63
N ASP A 347 -7.21 -29.80 -39.79
CA ASP A 347 -8.22 -29.33 -38.81
C ASP A 347 -8.68 -30.39 -37.80
N ALA A 348 -7.92 -31.47 -37.66
CA ALA A 348 -8.15 -32.53 -36.67
C ALA A 348 -7.05 -32.55 -35.61
N VAL A 349 -7.43 -32.78 -34.37
CA VAL A 349 -6.55 -32.77 -33.19
C VAL A 349 -6.40 -34.17 -32.67
N THR A 350 -5.16 -34.60 -32.41
CA THR A 350 -4.83 -35.85 -31.72
C THR A 350 -3.82 -35.61 -30.61
N LEU A 351 -3.95 -36.33 -29.49
CA LEU A 351 -2.95 -36.28 -28.43
C LEU A 351 -1.71 -37.10 -28.81
N THR A 352 -0.53 -36.54 -28.57
CA THR A 352 0.71 -37.29 -28.62
C THR A 352 0.80 -38.29 -27.45
N GLU A 353 1.76 -39.18 -27.46
CA GLU A 353 1.99 -40.08 -26.33
C GLU A 353 2.37 -39.32 -25.04
N ALA A 354 3.13 -38.21 -25.19
CA ALA A 354 3.43 -37.29 -24.11
C ALA A 354 2.15 -36.59 -23.61
N GLY A 355 1.25 -36.22 -24.54
CA GLY A 355 -0.05 -35.62 -24.20
C GLY A 355 -0.95 -36.58 -23.42
N ARG A 356 -1.00 -37.86 -23.79
CA ARG A 356 -1.79 -38.87 -23.07
C ARG A 356 -1.26 -39.10 -21.65
N ARG A 357 0.06 -39.22 -21.49
CA ARG A 357 0.69 -39.32 -20.16
C ARG A 357 0.38 -38.10 -19.28
N GLU A 358 0.42 -36.93 -19.86
CA GLU A 358 0.08 -35.68 -19.11
C GLU A 358 -1.41 -35.59 -18.77
N ALA A 359 -2.30 -36.03 -19.67
CA ALA A 359 -3.75 -36.11 -19.41
C ALA A 359 -4.04 -37.10 -18.27
N GLN A 360 -3.39 -38.25 -18.25
CA GLN A 360 -3.53 -39.20 -17.16
C GLN A 360 -3.06 -38.63 -15.81
N ARG A 361 -1.92 -37.96 -15.78
CA ARG A 361 -1.45 -37.25 -14.56
C ARG A 361 -2.45 -36.19 -14.11
N ALA A 362 -2.98 -35.42 -15.05
CA ALA A 362 -3.99 -34.38 -14.75
C ALA A 362 -5.28 -35.01 -14.18
N ARG A 363 -5.73 -36.15 -14.71
CA ARG A 363 -6.88 -36.90 -14.18
C ARG A 363 -6.61 -37.39 -12.75
N GLU A 364 -5.45 -37.94 -12.49
CA GLU A 364 -5.06 -38.38 -11.14
C GLU A 364 -4.99 -37.22 -10.16
N ALA A 365 -4.49 -36.05 -10.59
CA ALA A 365 -4.48 -34.85 -9.77
C ALA A 365 -5.90 -34.33 -9.44
N VAL A 366 -6.82 -34.37 -10.39
CA VAL A 366 -8.22 -33.99 -10.16
C VAL A 366 -8.91 -34.97 -9.20
N LEU A 367 -8.71 -36.27 -9.36
CA LEU A 367 -9.24 -37.27 -8.43
C LEU A 367 -8.66 -37.12 -7.01
N ALA A 368 -7.36 -36.91 -6.89
CA ALA A 368 -6.74 -36.69 -5.61
C ALA A 368 -7.22 -35.37 -4.95
N TRP A 369 -7.49 -34.32 -5.76
CA TRP A 369 -8.05 -33.07 -5.27
C TRP A 369 -9.49 -33.23 -4.77
N SER A 370 -10.34 -33.98 -5.47
CA SER A 370 -11.71 -34.27 -4.99
C SER A 370 -11.67 -35.03 -3.65
N ALA A 371 -10.80 -36.03 -3.51
CA ALA A 371 -10.61 -36.74 -2.24
C ALA A 371 -10.04 -35.84 -1.14
N TRP A 372 -9.19 -34.86 -1.48
CA TRP A 372 -8.71 -33.86 -0.53
C TRP A 372 -9.84 -32.98 0.00
N ILE A 373 -10.69 -32.46 -0.86
CA ILE A 373 -11.83 -31.63 -0.46
C ILE A 373 -12.75 -32.43 0.50
N GLU A 374 -12.99 -33.70 0.21
CA GLU A 374 -13.94 -34.52 0.96
C GLU A 374 -13.35 -35.06 2.26
N HIS A 375 -12.09 -35.46 2.27
CA HIS A 375 -11.46 -36.20 3.37
C HIS A 375 -10.24 -35.52 3.98
N GLY A 376 -9.76 -34.41 3.41
CA GLY A 376 -8.53 -33.73 3.84
C GLY A 376 -8.52 -33.32 5.31
N TRP A 377 -9.68 -32.92 5.85
CA TRP A 377 -9.86 -32.57 7.27
C TRP A 377 -9.62 -33.72 8.24
N ARG A 378 -9.77 -34.99 7.79
CA ARG A 378 -9.51 -36.19 8.58
C ARG A 378 -8.03 -36.57 8.65
N LEU A 379 -7.21 -36.01 7.76
CA LEU A 379 -5.82 -36.42 7.61
C LEU A 379 -4.85 -35.72 8.59
N GLY A 380 -5.37 -34.79 9.43
CA GLY A 380 -4.64 -34.20 10.54
C GLY A 380 -3.32 -33.53 10.17
N LEU A 381 -3.23 -32.92 8.97
CA LEU A 381 -2.01 -32.30 8.50
C LEU A 381 -1.76 -30.98 9.25
N PRO A 382 -0.67 -30.88 10.04
CA PRO A 382 -0.32 -29.63 10.68
C PRO A 382 0.15 -28.63 9.62
N ASP A 383 -0.29 -27.38 9.70
CA ASP A 383 0.17 -26.22 8.89
C ASP A 383 0.03 -26.36 7.37
N ALA A 384 -0.95 -27.10 6.87
CA ALA A 384 -1.17 -27.22 5.44
C ALA A 384 -1.55 -25.88 4.84
N ARG A 385 -0.62 -25.24 4.15
CA ARG A 385 -0.95 -24.26 3.12
C ARG A 385 -1.93 -24.93 2.18
N GLU A 386 -2.97 -24.22 1.77
CA GLU A 386 -3.94 -24.70 0.81
C GLU A 386 -3.20 -25.35 -0.37
N PRO A 387 -3.34 -26.67 -0.62
CA PRO A 387 -2.52 -27.34 -1.62
C PRO A 387 -2.89 -26.86 -3.02
N ASP A 388 -1.93 -26.86 -3.94
CA ASP A 388 -2.18 -26.52 -5.35
C ASP A 388 -3.00 -27.65 -6.00
N PRO A 389 -4.24 -27.37 -6.47
CA PRO A 389 -5.09 -28.37 -7.11
C PRO A 389 -4.47 -29.09 -8.30
N LEU A 390 -3.55 -28.44 -9.00
CA LEU A 390 -2.87 -28.99 -10.17
C LEU A 390 -1.49 -29.60 -9.85
N ASN A 391 -1.01 -29.48 -8.62
CA ASN A 391 0.25 -30.02 -8.17
C ASN A 391 0.20 -30.48 -6.71
N LEU A 392 -0.70 -31.41 -6.42
CA LEU A 392 -0.86 -31.97 -5.09
C LEU A 392 0.41 -32.70 -4.61
N ALA A 393 1.08 -33.40 -5.48
CA ALA A 393 2.35 -34.08 -5.17
C ALA A 393 3.43 -33.08 -4.71
N GLY A 394 3.56 -31.94 -5.38
CA GLY A 394 4.50 -30.88 -4.99
C GLY A 394 4.12 -30.13 -3.70
N SER A 395 2.83 -30.12 -3.33
CA SER A 395 2.35 -29.42 -2.14
C SER A 395 2.20 -30.31 -0.90
N LEU A 396 1.84 -31.58 -1.06
CA LEU A 396 1.59 -32.53 0.03
C LEU A 396 2.61 -33.67 0.10
N GLY A 397 3.48 -33.81 -0.93
CA GLY A 397 4.38 -34.94 -1.13
C GLY A 397 3.76 -36.08 -1.95
N ASP A 398 4.59 -36.81 -2.64
CA ASP A 398 4.18 -37.89 -3.60
C ASP A 398 3.37 -38.99 -2.92
N GLU A 399 3.76 -39.38 -1.72
CA GLU A 399 3.11 -40.45 -0.97
C GLU A 399 1.67 -40.08 -0.57
N MET A 400 1.45 -38.86 -0.09
CA MET A 400 0.13 -38.38 0.31
C MET A 400 -0.75 -38.20 -0.92
N ALA A 401 -0.25 -37.63 -2.01
CA ALA A 401 -0.98 -37.49 -3.27
C ALA A 401 -1.41 -38.85 -3.83
N ALA A 402 -0.52 -39.86 -3.79
CA ALA A 402 -0.85 -41.23 -4.20
C ALA A 402 -1.88 -41.91 -3.28
N ARG A 403 -1.85 -41.62 -1.98
CA ARG A 403 -2.85 -42.12 -1.02
C ARG A 403 -4.22 -41.54 -1.30
N LEU A 404 -4.30 -40.22 -1.52
CA LEU A 404 -5.56 -39.50 -1.88
C LEU A 404 -6.12 -40.04 -3.21
N ALA A 405 -5.28 -40.24 -4.21
CA ALA A 405 -5.71 -40.77 -5.49
C ALA A 405 -6.26 -42.21 -5.37
N ARG A 406 -5.73 -43.03 -4.49
CA ARG A 406 -6.27 -44.38 -4.18
C ARG A 406 -7.62 -44.28 -3.50
N MET A 407 -7.75 -43.42 -2.46
CA MET A 407 -9.03 -43.22 -1.77
C MET A 407 -10.13 -42.75 -2.74
N ALA A 408 -9.81 -41.85 -3.67
CA ALA A 408 -10.77 -41.37 -4.68
C ALA A 408 -11.19 -42.48 -5.66
N ARG A 409 -10.31 -43.46 -5.95
CA ARG A 409 -10.67 -44.60 -6.84
C ARG A 409 -11.56 -45.63 -6.16
N GLU A 410 -11.49 -45.74 -4.85
CA GLU A 410 -12.27 -46.68 -4.03
C GLU A 410 -13.64 -46.10 -3.68
N ASP A 411 -13.85 -44.81 -3.79
CA ASP A 411 -15.12 -44.14 -3.49
C ASP A 411 -16.10 -44.22 -4.68
N PRO A 412 -17.28 -44.86 -4.51
CA PRO A 412 -18.28 -44.97 -5.56
C PRO A 412 -18.87 -43.61 -6.02
N ALA A 413 -18.80 -42.57 -5.19
CA ALA A 413 -19.25 -41.23 -5.56
C ALA A 413 -18.41 -40.61 -6.69
N HIS A 414 -17.17 -41.04 -6.87
CA HIS A 414 -16.25 -40.58 -7.92
C HIS A 414 -16.28 -41.44 -9.21
N ALA A 415 -17.17 -42.41 -9.31
CA ALA A 415 -17.28 -43.28 -10.50
C ALA A 415 -17.66 -42.49 -11.78
N ALA A 416 -18.31 -41.35 -11.65
CA ALA A 416 -18.69 -40.47 -12.78
C ALA A 416 -17.51 -39.70 -13.41
N VAL A 417 -16.32 -39.67 -12.77
CA VAL A 417 -15.09 -39.05 -13.27
C VAL A 417 -14.20 -40.05 -14.01
N ARG A 418 -14.58 -41.32 -14.02
CA ARG A 418 -14.00 -42.38 -14.84
C ARG A 418 -14.52 -42.30 -16.26
#